data_182080183e4829cb5a597899e847a4d2
#
_entry.id   182080183e4829cb5a597899e847a4d2
#
_cell.length_a   1.000
_cell.length_b   1.000
_cell.length_c   1.000
_cell.angle_alpha   90.00
_cell.angle_beta   90.00
_cell.angle_gamma   90.00
#
_symmetry.space_group_name_H-M   'P 1'
#
loop_
_entity.id
_entity.type
_entity.pdbx_description
1 polymer ?
#
loop_
_entity_poly.entity_id
_entity_poly.type
_entity_poly.pdbx_seq_one_letter_code
_entity_poly.pdbx_strand_id
1 'polypeptide(L)'
;MLNMAVGPTSVLTGATMGAMEQAPGMAAVQGRLMRECLNVAHAWGVALPDDIDERLSRGSGVPGHKPSMLQDFEAGRSMEIDPIVTTVLELARRRRVPVPTIETLWALTALKERVARAD
;
A
#
# COMPACT_ATOMS: atom_id res chain seq x y z
N MET A 1 -0.35 6.30 5.68
CA MET A 1 -1.48 5.44 5.29
C MET A 1 -1.67 5.34 3.77
N LEU A 2 -1.68 6.46 3.07
CA LEU A 2 -1.84 6.45 1.61
C LEU A 2 -0.71 5.71 0.90
N ASN A 3 0.53 5.84 1.37
CA ASN A 3 1.67 5.16 0.76
C ASN A 3 1.53 3.63 0.82
N MET A 4 0.91 3.09 1.86
CA MET A 4 0.64 1.67 1.94
C MET A 4 -0.42 1.22 0.95
N ALA A 5 -1.33 2.14 0.57
CA ALA A 5 -2.40 1.84 -0.37
C ALA A 5 -1.93 1.89 -1.83
N VAL A 6 -0.96 2.74 -2.15
CA VAL A 6 -0.53 2.94 -3.53
C VAL A 6 0.81 2.28 -3.88
N GLY A 7 1.72 2.17 -2.90
CA GLY A 7 3.06 1.64 -3.15
C GLY A 7 3.07 0.24 -3.75
N PRO A 8 2.58 -0.78 -3.02
CA PRO A 8 2.60 -2.15 -3.52
C PRO A 8 1.83 -2.33 -4.82
N THR A 9 0.66 -1.71 -4.95
CA THR A 9 -0.15 -1.84 -6.17
C THR A 9 0.56 -1.23 -7.37
N SER A 10 1.28 -0.13 -7.19
CA SER A 10 2.04 0.47 -8.29
C SER A 10 3.18 -0.42 -8.75
N VAL A 11 3.89 -1.05 -7.81
CA VAL A 11 5.00 -1.96 -8.15
C VAL A 11 4.47 -3.19 -8.89
N LEU A 12 3.36 -3.75 -8.44
CA LEU A 12 2.80 -4.96 -9.04
C LEU A 12 2.26 -4.72 -10.45
N THR A 13 1.73 -3.53 -10.71
CA THR A 13 1.05 -3.23 -11.98
C THR A 13 1.83 -2.32 -12.90
N GLY A 14 2.82 -1.57 -12.40
CA GLY A 14 3.51 -0.54 -13.15
C GLY A 14 2.69 0.73 -13.34
N ALA A 15 1.57 0.87 -12.63
CA ALA A 15 0.61 1.93 -12.86
C ALA A 15 1.03 3.26 -12.22
N THR A 16 0.75 4.36 -12.93
CA THR A 16 0.83 5.71 -12.37
C THR A 16 -0.37 5.95 -11.44
N MET A 17 -0.31 7.05 -10.68
CA MET A 17 -1.42 7.43 -9.81
C MET A 17 -2.74 7.55 -10.58
N GLY A 18 -2.70 8.22 -11.76
CA GLY A 18 -3.90 8.38 -12.57
C GLY A 18 -4.47 7.06 -13.09
N ALA A 19 -3.58 6.14 -13.51
CA ALA A 19 -4.02 4.84 -13.97
C ALA A 19 -4.72 4.05 -12.87
N MET A 20 -4.18 4.12 -11.65
CA MET A 20 -4.80 3.45 -10.50
C MET A 20 -6.16 4.07 -10.15
N GLU A 21 -6.25 5.39 -10.18
CA GLU A 21 -7.50 6.10 -9.87
C GLU A 21 -8.63 5.76 -10.84
N GLN A 22 -8.29 5.50 -12.11
CA GLN A 22 -9.28 5.20 -13.15
C GLN A 22 -9.59 3.72 -13.27
N ALA A 23 -8.81 2.84 -12.69
CA ALA A 23 -8.99 1.40 -12.86
C ALA A 23 -10.18 0.90 -12.04
N PRO A 24 -11.10 0.13 -12.66
CA PRO A 24 -12.21 -0.47 -11.93
C PRO A 24 -11.69 -1.37 -10.80
N GLY A 25 -12.32 -1.26 -9.64
CA GLY A 25 -11.97 -2.08 -8.48
C GLY A 25 -10.80 -1.58 -7.64
N MET A 26 -9.98 -0.65 -8.15
CA MET A 26 -8.82 -0.19 -7.38
C MET A 26 -9.19 0.61 -6.14
N ALA A 27 -10.26 1.40 -6.20
CA ALA A 27 -10.73 2.12 -5.02
C ALA A 27 -11.09 1.16 -3.88
N ALA A 28 -11.67 0.01 -4.22
CA ALA A 28 -12.01 -1.01 -3.23
C ALA A 28 -10.75 -1.63 -2.62
N VAL A 29 -9.74 -1.92 -3.42
CA VAL A 29 -8.46 -2.48 -2.93
C VAL A 29 -7.78 -1.47 -2.00
N GLN A 30 -7.65 -0.23 -2.44
CA GLN A 30 -7.02 0.83 -1.64
C GLN A 30 -7.81 1.09 -0.35
N GLY A 31 -9.13 1.07 -0.45
CA GLY A 31 -9.99 1.23 0.72
C GLY A 31 -9.78 0.13 1.75
N ARG A 32 -9.63 -1.13 1.31
CA ARG A 32 -9.34 -2.24 2.22
C ARG A 32 -7.99 -2.07 2.92
N LEU A 33 -6.95 -1.67 2.18
CA LEU A 33 -5.63 -1.41 2.76
C LEU A 33 -5.71 -0.33 3.83
N MET A 34 -6.36 0.78 3.53
CA MET A 34 -6.52 1.88 4.47
C MET A 34 -7.35 1.45 5.68
N ARG A 35 -8.42 0.68 5.46
CA ARG A 35 -9.26 0.18 6.56
C ARG A 35 -8.46 -0.73 7.49
N GLU A 36 -7.64 -1.60 6.94
CA GLU A 36 -6.80 -2.48 7.76
C GLU A 36 -5.81 -1.68 8.59
N CYS A 37 -5.20 -0.63 8.02
CA CYS A 37 -4.33 0.27 8.76
C CYS A 37 -5.06 0.95 9.92
N LEU A 38 -6.28 1.45 9.66
CA LEU A 38 -7.10 2.06 10.70
C LEU A 38 -7.44 1.08 11.82
N ASN A 39 -7.78 -0.14 11.46
CA ASN A 39 -8.10 -1.17 12.45
C ASN A 39 -6.92 -1.45 13.38
N VAL A 40 -5.71 -1.51 12.82
CA VAL A 40 -4.50 -1.68 13.63
C VAL A 40 -4.29 -0.47 14.55
N ALA A 41 -4.41 0.75 14.01
CA ALA A 41 -4.26 1.96 14.81
C ALA A 41 -5.25 1.99 15.97
N HIS A 42 -6.51 1.70 15.70
CA HIS A 42 -7.56 1.69 16.74
C HIS A 42 -7.29 0.62 17.79
N ALA A 43 -6.79 -0.55 17.41
CA ALA A 43 -6.47 -1.62 18.34
C ALA A 43 -5.37 -1.20 19.32
N TRP A 44 -4.50 -0.27 18.94
CA TRP A 44 -3.44 0.25 19.79
C TRP A 44 -3.81 1.58 20.44
N GLY A 45 -5.09 1.98 20.40
CA GLY A 45 -5.57 3.18 21.06
C GLY A 45 -5.26 4.48 20.31
N VAL A 46 -4.85 4.41 19.05
CA VAL A 46 -4.59 5.59 18.24
C VAL A 46 -5.86 5.97 17.50
N ALA A 47 -6.38 7.16 17.78
CA ALA A 47 -7.59 7.66 17.13
C ALA A 47 -7.22 8.36 15.83
N LEU A 48 -7.37 7.66 14.70
CA LEU A 48 -7.23 8.26 13.38
C LEU A 48 -8.62 8.47 12.79
N PRO A 49 -8.84 9.57 12.04
CA PRO A 49 -10.14 9.82 11.42
C PRO A 49 -10.47 8.77 10.38
N ASP A 50 -11.74 8.34 10.36
CA ASP A 50 -12.25 7.40 9.37
C ASP A 50 -12.75 8.20 8.17
N ASP A 51 -11.83 8.65 7.33
CA ASP A 51 -12.12 9.48 6.16
C ASP A 51 -11.63 8.81 4.86
N ILE A 52 -11.65 7.49 4.82
CA ILE A 52 -11.13 6.71 3.69
C ILE A 52 -11.80 7.12 2.38
N ASP A 53 -13.14 7.14 2.35
CA ASP A 53 -13.87 7.46 1.12
C ASP A 53 -13.55 8.89 0.64
N GLU A 54 -13.44 9.83 1.57
CA GLU A 54 -13.07 11.20 1.25
C GLU A 54 -11.66 11.26 0.66
N ARG A 55 -10.70 10.58 1.27
CA ARG A 55 -9.32 10.56 0.78
C ARG A 55 -9.23 9.96 -0.61
N LEU A 56 -9.93 8.86 -0.85
CA LEU A 56 -9.94 8.23 -2.17
C LEU A 56 -10.59 9.11 -3.23
N SER A 57 -11.61 9.89 -2.87
CA SER A 57 -12.31 10.75 -3.81
C SER A 57 -11.51 11.96 -4.25
N ARG A 58 -10.52 12.39 -3.45
CA ARG A 58 -9.69 13.56 -3.78
C ARG A 58 -8.74 13.31 -4.95
N GLY A 59 -8.31 12.07 -5.15
CA GLY A 59 -7.29 11.74 -6.11
C GLY A 59 -5.92 12.30 -5.74
N SER A 60 -4.94 12.14 -6.63
CA SER A 60 -3.57 12.58 -6.37
C SER A 60 -3.29 14.01 -6.84
N GLY A 61 -4.11 14.53 -7.75
CA GLY A 61 -3.85 15.82 -8.40
C GLY A 61 -2.74 15.78 -9.44
N VAL A 62 -1.95 14.70 -9.53
CA VAL A 62 -0.86 14.54 -10.50
C VAL A 62 -0.97 13.17 -11.15
N PRO A 63 -1.81 13.03 -12.19
CA PRO A 63 -2.13 11.69 -12.76
C PRO A 63 -0.93 10.92 -13.30
N GLY A 64 0.05 11.60 -13.88
CA GLY A 64 1.25 10.96 -14.43
C GLY A 64 2.31 10.61 -13.41
N HIS A 65 2.10 10.92 -12.16
CA HIS A 65 3.08 10.67 -11.12
C HIS A 65 3.20 9.17 -10.81
N LYS A 66 4.42 8.70 -10.69
CA LYS A 66 4.71 7.34 -10.22
C LYS A 66 5.05 7.38 -8.73
N PRO A 67 4.41 6.55 -7.91
CA PRO A 67 4.77 6.47 -6.49
C PRO A 67 6.25 6.17 -6.29
N SER A 68 6.83 6.66 -5.20
CA SER A 68 8.27 6.52 -4.94
C SER A 68 8.73 5.06 -4.93
N MET A 69 7.90 4.15 -4.43
CA MET A 69 8.22 2.72 -4.42
C MET A 69 8.38 2.17 -5.84
N LEU A 70 7.48 2.56 -6.75
CA LEU A 70 7.59 2.16 -8.15
C LEU A 70 8.85 2.74 -8.81
N GLN A 71 9.16 4.01 -8.53
CA GLN A 71 10.38 4.62 -9.04
C GLN A 71 11.62 3.88 -8.59
N ASP A 72 11.68 3.48 -7.32
CA ASP A 72 12.80 2.71 -6.79
C ASP A 72 12.91 1.34 -7.46
N PHE A 73 11.78 0.67 -7.65
CA PHE A 73 11.76 -0.63 -8.31
C PHE A 73 12.27 -0.54 -9.75
N GLU A 74 11.77 0.44 -10.53
CA GLU A 74 12.15 0.61 -11.93
C GLU A 74 13.60 1.02 -12.08
N ALA A 75 14.16 1.74 -11.12
CA ALA A 75 15.56 2.15 -11.11
C ALA A 75 16.51 1.06 -10.59
N GLY A 76 15.99 -0.09 -10.20
CA GLY A 76 16.78 -1.17 -9.62
C GLY A 76 17.27 -0.92 -8.21
N ARG A 77 16.74 0.11 -7.55
CA ARG A 77 17.05 0.39 -6.15
C ARG A 77 16.29 -0.55 -5.23
N SER A 78 16.84 -0.76 -4.04
CA SER A 78 16.16 -1.58 -3.04
C SER A 78 14.85 -0.92 -2.61
N MET A 79 13.75 -1.68 -2.69
CA MET A 79 12.48 -1.27 -2.14
C MET A 79 12.39 -1.65 -0.67
N GLU A 80 13.48 -1.98 0.00
CA GLU A 80 13.43 -2.50 1.36
C GLU A 80 12.04 -2.35 1.96
N ILE A 81 11.44 -3.46 2.39
CA ILE A 81 10.10 -3.42 2.97
C ILE A 81 10.05 -2.20 3.86
N ASP A 82 9.25 -1.22 3.46
CA ASP A 82 9.12 0.02 4.19
C ASP A 82 9.02 -0.31 5.68
N PRO A 83 9.88 0.26 6.53
CA PRO A 83 9.80 0.03 7.97
C PRO A 83 8.40 0.27 8.53
N ILE A 84 7.64 1.17 7.92
CA ILE A 84 6.25 1.44 8.31
C ILE A 84 5.40 0.17 8.13
N VAL A 85 5.53 -0.53 6.99
CA VAL A 85 4.74 -1.74 6.73
C VAL A 85 5.12 -2.85 7.68
N THR A 86 6.43 -3.06 7.88
CA THR A 86 6.91 -4.07 8.82
C THR A 86 6.34 -3.81 10.21
N THR A 87 6.34 -2.55 10.64
CA THR A 87 5.79 -2.15 11.93
C THR A 87 4.29 -2.43 12.00
N VAL A 88 3.54 -2.06 10.97
CA VAL A 88 2.08 -2.30 10.95
C VAL A 88 1.77 -3.80 11.02
N LEU A 89 2.48 -4.63 10.28
CA LEU A 89 2.29 -6.08 10.31
C LEU A 89 2.59 -6.66 11.69
N GLU A 90 3.66 -6.20 12.33
CA GLU A 90 4.02 -6.63 13.67
C GLU A 90 2.97 -6.22 14.71
N LEU A 91 2.50 -4.97 14.64
CA LEU A 91 1.47 -4.47 15.55
C LEU A 91 0.15 -5.20 15.35
N ALA A 92 -0.21 -5.50 14.09
CA ALA A 92 -1.40 -6.28 13.77
C ALA A 92 -1.34 -7.66 14.41
N ARG A 93 -0.19 -8.33 14.27
CA ARG A 93 0.01 -9.66 14.84
C ARG A 93 -0.12 -9.65 16.36
N ARG A 94 0.48 -8.67 17.03
CA ARG A 94 0.47 -8.58 18.49
C ARG A 94 -0.93 -8.40 19.07
N ARG A 95 -1.81 -7.70 18.36
CA ARG A 95 -3.19 -7.46 18.79
C ARG A 95 -4.19 -8.37 18.07
N ARG A 96 -3.71 -9.31 17.25
CA ARG A 96 -4.54 -10.25 16.51
C ARG A 96 -5.56 -9.55 15.61
N VAL A 97 -5.14 -8.47 14.96
CA VAL A 97 -5.94 -7.74 13.98
C VAL A 97 -5.70 -8.34 12.59
N PRO A 98 -6.75 -8.85 11.92
CA PRO A 98 -6.56 -9.37 10.55
C PRO A 98 -6.20 -8.27 9.57
N VAL A 99 -5.17 -8.52 8.77
CA VAL A 99 -4.74 -7.60 7.72
C VAL A 99 -4.46 -8.37 6.41
N PRO A 100 -5.46 -9.12 5.92
CA PRO A 100 -5.24 -10.03 4.79
C PRO A 100 -4.84 -9.33 3.50
N THR A 101 -5.36 -8.14 3.23
CA THR A 101 -5.03 -7.40 2.01
C THR A 101 -3.58 -6.91 2.07
N ILE A 102 -3.17 -6.36 3.20
CA ILE A 102 -1.78 -5.91 3.39
C ILE A 102 -0.82 -7.10 3.23
N GLU A 103 -1.11 -8.20 3.90
CA GLU A 103 -0.27 -9.41 3.83
C GLU A 103 -0.13 -9.92 2.40
N THR A 104 -1.24 -10.01 1.68
CA THR A 104 -1.26 -10.51 0.30
C THR A 104 -0.45 -9.63 -0.63
N LEU A 105 -0.71 -8.33 -0.61
CA LEU A 105 -0.03 -7.42 -1.53
C LEU A 105 1.46 -7.30 -1.23
N TRP A 106 1.84 -7.31 0.03
CA TRP A 106 3.26 -7.25 0.38
C TRP A 106 4.00 -8.53 0.07
N ALA A 107 3.36 -9.69 0.22
CA ALA A 107 3.95 -10.96 -0.20
C ALA A 107 4.20 -10.98 -1.70
N LEU A 108 3.24 -10.51 -2.50
CA LEU A 108 3.39 -10.44 -3.95
C LEU A 108 4.45 -9.44 -4.37
N THR A 109 4.50 -8.28 -3.71
CA THR A 109 5.49 -7.25 -4.00
C THR A 109 6.90 -7.74 -3.68
N ALA A 110 7.08 -8.40 -2.55
CA ALA A 110 8.36 -8.97 -2.17
C ALA A 110 8.83 -10.03 -3.16
N LEU A 111 7.90 -10.87 -3.64
CA LEU A 111 8.22 -11.87 -4.65
C LEU A 111 8.63 -11.23 -5.97
N LYS A 112 7.94 -10.19 -6.39
CA LYS A 112 8.28 -9.48 -7.62
C LYS A 112 9.68 -8.88 -7.55
N GLU A 113 10.04 -8.28 -6.42
CA GLU A 113 11.39 -7.74 -6.22
C GLU A 113 12.44 -8.84 -6.29
N ARG A 114 12.17 -9.97 -5.64
CA ARG A 114 13.10 -11.10 -5.63
C ARG A 114 13.33 -11.65 -7.03
N VAL A 115 12.27 -11.80 -7.81
CA VAL A 115 12.37 -12.30 -9.20
C VAL A 115 13.17 -11.33 -10.06
N ALA A 116 12.92 -10.03 -9.93
CA ALA A 116 13.64 -9.01 -10.69
C ALA A 116 15.14 -9.01 -10.38
N ARG A 117 15.50 -9.29 -9.12
CA ARG A 117 16.91 -9.31 -8.70
C ARG A 117 17.63 -10.61 -9.02
N ALA A 118 16.90 -11.69 -9.23
CA ALA A 118 17.49 -12.97 -9.58
C ALA A 118 18.08 -12.97 -11.01
N ASP A 119 17.68 -12.01 -11.83
CA ASP A 119 18.20 -11.80 -13.17
C ASP A 119 19.41 -10.86 -13.12
#